data_8493ea0c6a26885e578fc3bb52a6aba1
#
_entry.id   8493ea0c6a26885e578fc3bb52a6aba1
#
_cell.length_a   1.000
_cell.length_b   1.000
_cell.length_c   1.000
_cell.angle_alpha   90.00
_cell.angle_beta   90.00
_cell.angle_gamma   90.00
#
_symmetry.space_group_name_H-M   'P 1'
#
loop_
_entity.id
_entity.type
_entity.pdbx_description
1 polymer ?
#
loop_
_entity_poly.entity_id
_entity_poly.type
_entity_poly.pdbx_seq_one_letter_code
_entity_poly.pdbx_strand_id
1 'polypeptide(L)'
;MGNQGSGGQKRGDGSGDKEKKKYEPPIPTRIGKRKKRTKGPEAANKLPQVLPYTRCRLKQLRFERIKDYLLLEEEFIKNQERLKPQEDRHEEERSKVDDIRGSPMAVGTLEEIIDDNHAIVSTSVGSEHYVTIMSFVDKDQLEPGCTVLLNHKVHAVIGVLGDDVDPMVAVMKLEKAPKETYADIGGLTTQIQEIKEAVELPLTHPEYYEEMGIKPPKGVILYGQPGTGKTLLAKAVANQTSATFLRVVGSELIQKYLGDGPKLVRELFRVAEEYAPAIVFIDEIDAIGTKRYDSNSGGEREIQRTMLELLNQLDGFDSRGDVKVIMATNRIDSLDPALIRPGRIDRKIEFPLPDEKTRRMIFKIHTGRMTLADDVNLEELIMAKDDLSGADIKAICTESGLMALRERRMKVTNEDFRKSKETVLYRKNQGTPEGLYL
;
A
#
# COMPACT_ATOMS: atom_id res chain seq x y z
N MET A 1 -27.55 9.91 77.14
CA MET A 1 -28.67 10.70 76.61
C MET A 1 -28.43 10.76 75.14
N GLY A 2 -28.99 9.97 74.31
CA GLY A 2 -30.38 9.62 74.10
C GLY A 2 -30.96 10.60 73.09
N ASN A 3 -31.03 10.24 71.84
CA ASN A 3 -32.29 10.33 71.20
C ASN A 3 -32.39 9.50 69.91
N GLN A 4 -33.32 8.64 69.98
CA GLN A 4 -33.98 7.91 68.91
C GLN A 4 -35.01 8.81 68.24
N GLY A 5 -35.40 8.45 67.06
CA GLY A 5 -36.63 8.88 66.43
C GLY A 5 -36.61 8.46 64.97
N SER A 6 -37.04 7.27 64.68
CA SER A 6 -38.34 6.78 64.26
C SER A 6 -38.89 7.52 63.04
N GLY A 7 -38.92 6.95 61.90
CA GLY A 7 -40.05 6.19 61.35
C GLY A 7 -41.22 7.06 60.90
N GLY A 8 -41.44 7.18 59.61
CA GLY A 8 -42.67 7.77 59.05
C GLY A 8 -42.86 7.27 57.63
N GLN A 9 -43.88 6.42 57.47
CA GLN A 9 -44.33 5.78 56.26
C GLN A 9 -45.06 6.71 55.30
N LYS A 10 -44.84 6.47 54.01
CA LYS A 10 -45.77 6.40 52.88
C LYS A 10 -46.91 7.42 52.74
N ARG A 11 -46.91 8.06 51.61
CA ARG A 11 -47.96 7.83 50.59
C ARG A 11 -47.55 8.50 49.28
N GLY A 12 -47.78 7.77 48.20
CA GLY A 12 -47.48 8.11 46.86
C GLY A 12 -48.50 9.04 46.25
N ASP A 13 -48.05 9.69 45.23
CA ASP A 13 -48.86 9.86 44.01
C ASP A 13 -47.90 10.19 42.86
N GLY A 14 -48.22 9.65 41.70
CA GLY A 14 -47.43 9.68 40.52
C GLY A 14 -47.37 11.04 39.83
N SER A 15 -46.20 11.45 39.51
CA SER A 15 -45.92 12.31 38.36
C SER A 15 -44.53 11.95 37.87
N GLY A 16 -44.40 11.68 36.62
CA GLY A 16 -43.24 11.13 35.98
C GLY A 16 -41.95 11.94 36.23
N ASP A 17 -41.24 11.52 37.23
CA ASP A 17 -39.84 11.91 37.40
C ASP A 17 -39.02 11.12 36.40
N LYS A 18 -38.52 11.86 35.40
CA LYS A 18 -37.39 11.38 34.63
C LYS A 18 -36.31 11.08 35.65
N GLU A 19 -36.08 9.82 35.93
CA GLU A 19 -34.92 9.37 36.71
C GLU A 19 -33.71 10.06 36.10
N LYS A 20 -33.14 10.96 36.86
CA LYS A 20 -31.78 11.44 36.59
C LYS A 20 -30.91 10.19 36.62
N LYS A 21 -30.55 9.68 35.45
CA LYS A 21 -29.59 8.58 35.34
C LYS A 21 -28.41 8.96 36.22
N LYS A 22 -28.21 8.22 37.29
CA LYS A 22 -26.97 8.32 38.06
C LYS A 22 -25.84 8.19 37.07
N TYR A 23 -24.95 9.16 37.05
CA TYR A 23 -23.74 9.09 36.25
C TYR A 23 -22.99 7.80 36.61
N GLU A 24 -23.06 6.85 35.72
CA GLU A 24 -22.16 5.71 35.74
C GLU A 24 -20.99 6.11 34.84
N PRO A 25 -19.76 6.13 35.40
CA PRO A 25 -18.59 6.39 34.57
C PRO A 25 -18.57 5.38 33.43
N PRO A 26 -18.24 5.80 32.20
CA PRO A 26 -18.15 4.88 31.08
C PRO A 26 -17.29 3.69 31.45
N ILE A 27 -17.79 2.50 31.16
CA ILE A 27 -17.02 1.27 31.39
C ILE A 27 -15.75 1.43 30.58
N PRO A 28 -14.57 1.43 31.24
CA PRO A 28 -13.31 1.61 30.52
C PRO A 28 -13.21 0.54 29.45
N THR A 29 -13.10 0.95 28.20
CA THR A 29 -12.86 0.07 27.07
C THR A 29 -11.60 -0.72 27.37
N ARG A 30 -11.73 -2.03 27.47
CA ARG A 30 -10.64 -2.89 27.83
C ARG A 30 -9.90 -3.33 26.58
N ILE A 31 -8.68 -2.94 26.53
CA ILE A 31 -7.69 -3.56 25.68
C ILE A 31 -6.88 -4.49 26.61
N GLY A 32 -6.92 -5.80 26.36
CA GLY A 32 -6.25 -6.80 27.18
C GLY A 32 -7.07 -7.38 28.34
N LYS A 33 -6.54 -8.42 28.99
CA LYS A 33 -7.16 -9.12 30.13
C LYS A 33 -7.04 -8.30 31.43
N ARG A 34 -7.87 -7.31 31.61
CA ARG A 34 -7.90 -6.53 32.84
C ARG A 34 -8.68 -7.28 33.92
N LYS A 35 -8.06 -7.55 35.05
CA LYS A 35 -8.77 -8.01 36.27
C LYS A 35 -9.68 -6.89 36.72
N LYS A 36 -10.97 -7.18 36.95
CA LYS A 36 -11.90 -6.26 37.63
C LYS A 36 -11.25 -5.77 38.94
N ARG A 37 -11.04 -4.47 39.09
CA ARG A 37 -10.67 -3.90 40.38
C ARG A 37 -11.90 -3.96 41.27
N THR A 38 -11.81 -4.73 42.31
CA THR A 38 -12.83 -4.78 43.38
C THR A 38 -12.55 -3.65 44.37
N LYS A 39 -13.63 -2.96 44.78
CA LYS A 39 -13.54 -1.90 45.81
C LYS A 39 -13.30 -2.55 47.20
N GLY A 40 -12.54 -1.90 48.05
CA GLY A 40 -12.39 -2.31 49.44
C GLY A 40 -11.13 -3.15 49.72
N PRO A 41 -11.26 -4.37 50.26
CA PRO A 41 -10.11 -5.12 50.79
C PRO A 41 -8.99 -5.42 49.81
N GLU A 42 -9.25 -5.44 48.49
CA GLU A 42 -8.19 -5.61 47.49
C GLU A 42 -7.33 -4.37 47.26
N ALA A 43 -7.86 -3.17 47.47
CA ALA A 43 -7.07 -1.96 47.44
C ALA A 43 -6.05 -1.93 48.59
N ALA A 44 -6.43 -2.49 49.74
CA ALA A 44 -5.56 -2.65 50.87
C ALA A 44 -4.36 -3.59 50.61
N ASN A 45 -4.53 -4.58 49.73
CA ASN A 45 -3.46 -5.51 49.38
C ASN A 45 -2.41 -4.90 48.42
N LYS A 46 -2.69 -3.75 47.80
CA LYS A 46 -1.74 -3.03 46.93
C LYS A 46 -0.76 -2.12 47.72
N LEU A 47 -1.10 -1.80 48.94
CA LEU A 47 -0.18 -1.05 49.79
C LEU A 47 0.97 -1.96 50.25
N PRO A 48 2.20 -1.43 50.27
CA PRO A 48 3.32 -2.21 50.78
C PRO A 48 2.99 -2.74 52.18
N GLN A 49 3.12 -4.05 52.37
CA GLN A 49 2.92 -4.67 53.67
C GLN A 49 4.04 -4.20 54.59
N VAL A 50 3.73 -3.29 55.48
CA VAL A 50 4.65 -2.88 56.54
C VAL A 50 4.57 -3.96 57.63
N LEU A 51 5.55 -4.86 57.64
CA LEU A 51 5.74 -5.81 58.71
C LEU A 51 6.32 -5.06 59.90
N PRO A 52 5.61 -4.97 61.02
CA PRO A 52 6.15 -4.27 62.19
C PRO A 52 7.25 -5.11 62.82
N TYR A 53 8.50 -4.66 62.72
CA TYR A 53 9.63 -5.25 63.45
C TYR A 53 9.57 -5.04 64.95
N THR A 54 8.52 -4.39 65.42
CA THR A 54 8.41 -4.05 66.88
C THR A 54 7.21 -4.76 67.51
N ARG A 55 7.41 -5.33 68.66
CA ARG A 55 6.34 -5.88 69.52
C ARG A 55 5.53 -4.78 70.22
N CYS A 56 5.86 -3.51 70.08
CA CYS A 56 5.15 -2.41 70.68
C CYS A 56 3.79 -2.21 70.04
N ARG A 57 2.72 -2.49 70.79
CA ARG A 57 1.33 -2.40 70.35
C ARG A 57 0.95 -0.98 69.87
N LEU A 58 1.55 0.05 70.42
CA LEU A 58 1.30 1.45 70.09
C LEU A 58 1.92 1.81 68.75
N LYS A 59 3.09 1.27 68.39
CA LYS A 59 3.70 1.43 67.09
C LYS A 59 2.90 0.69 65.99
N GLN A 60 2.38 -0.50 66.31
CA GLN A 60 1.52 -1.25 65.38
C GLN A 60 0.25 -0.48 65.04
N LEU A 61 -0.43 0.09 66.07
CA LEU A 61 -1.61 0.93 65.87
C LEU A 61 -1.33 2.20 65.03
N ARG A 62 -0.15 2.79 65.17
CA ARG A 62 0.26 3.92 64.33
C ARG A 62 0.44 3.49 62.84
N PHE A 63 1.05 2.35 62.62
CA PHE A 63 1.19 1.83 61.24
C PHE A 63 -0.15 1.50 60.60
N GLU A 64 -1.09 0.91 61.34
CA GLU A 64 -2.45 0.64 60.87
C GLU A 64 -3.17 1.96 60.56
N ARG A 65 -3.09 2.98 61.40
CA ARG A 65 -3.67 4.31 61.08
C ARG A 65 -3.07 4.96 59.85
N ILE A 66 -1.75 4.90 59.66
CA ILE A 66 -1.11 5.44 58.45
C ILE A 66 -1.63 4.73 57.22
N LYS A 67 -1.80 3.41 57.30
CA LYS A 67 -2.39 2.63 56.21
C LYS A 67 -3.82 3.05 55.88
N ASP A 68 -4.64 3.28 56.93
CA ASP A 68 -6.02 3.72 56.76
C ASP A 68 -6.09 5.14 56.17
N TYR A 69 -5.21 6.05 56.58
CA TYR A 69 -5.15 7.39 55.95
C TYR A 69 -4.71 7.36 54.50
N LEU A 70 -3.75 6.55 54.11
CA LEU A 70 -3.32 6.39 52.75
C LEU A 70 -4.44 5.80 51.87
N LEU A 71 -5.24 4.88 52.39
CA LEU A 71 -6.41 4.34 51.70
C LEU A 71 -7.49 5.41 51.49
N LEU A 72 -7.76 6.22 52.53
CA LEU A 72 -8.71 7.33 52.46
C LEU A 72 -8.27 8.38 51.44
N GLU A 73 -6.98 8.70 51.38
CA GLU A 73 -6.42 9.62 50.39
C GLU A 73 -6.57 9.06 48.99
N GLU A 74 -6.28 7.79 48.75
CA GLU A 74 -6.46 7.16 47.45
C GLU A 74 -7.94 7.13 47.02
N GLU A 75 -8.87 6.88 47.94
CA GLU A 75 -10.31 6.95 47.67
C GLU A 75 -10.79 8.38 47.40
N PHE A 76 -10.25 9.35 48.09
CA PHE A 76 -10.58 10.77 47.89
C PHE A 76 -10.12 11.26 46.51
N ILE A 77 -8.88 10.94 46.11
CA ILE A 77 -8.36 11.27 44.78
C ILE A 77 -9.22 10.64 43.70
N LYS A 78 -9.55 9.35 43.85
CA LYS A 78 -10.43 8.66 42.86
C LYS A 78 -11.83 9.25 42.80
N ASN A 79 -12.37 9.70 43.92
CA ASN A 79 -13.68 10.33 43.93
C ASN A 79 -13.64 11.73 43.32
N GLN A 80 -12.57 12.49 43.55
CA GLN A 80 -12.36 13.79 42.89
C GLN A 80 -12.23 13.63 41.37
N GLU A 81 -11.43 12.66 40.91
CA GLU A 81 -11.31 12.38 39.46
C GLU A 81 -12.64 11.98 38.82
N ARG A 82 -13.53 11.30 39.57
CA ARG A 82 -14.87 10.96 39.14
C ARG A 82 -15.83 12.15 39.06
N LEU A 83 -15.62 13.12 39.96
CA LEU A 83 -16.49 14.30 40.06
C LEU A 83 -16.05 15.44 39.15
N LYS A 84 -14.85 15.37 38.54
CA LYS A 84 -14.42 16.36 37.57
C LYS A 84 -15.46 16.49 36.46
N PRO A 85 -15.98 17.71 36.19
CA PRO A 85 -16.92 17.97 35.12
C PRO A 85 -16.34 17.49 33.78
N GLN A 86 -17.19 17.03 32.92
CA GLN A 86 -16.77 16.54 31.59
C GLN A 86 -16.15 17.67 30.76
N GLU A 87 -16.56 18.89 31.01
CA GLU A 87 -16.03 20.12 30.39
C GLU A 87 -14.55 20.36 30.78
N ASP A 88 -14.19 20.24 32.05
CA ASP A 88 -12.82 20.44 32.51
C ASP A 88 -11.86 19.39 31.89
N ARG A 89 -12.35 18.18 31.70
CA ARG A 89 -11.57 17.12 31.01
C ARG A 89 -11.33 17.46 29.55
N HIS A 90 -12.34 17.96 28.87
CA HIS A 90 -12.21 18.42 27.48
C HIS A 90 -11.29 19.63 27.34
N GLU A 91 -11.28 20.54 28.31
CA GLU A 91 -10.34 21.66 28.32
C GLU A 91 -8.89 21.19 28.56
N GLU A 92 -8.66 20.28 29.50
CA GLU A 92 -7.34 19.68 29.72
C GLU A 92 -6.85 18.92 28.46
N GLU A 93 -7.73 18.20 27.78
CA GLU A 93 -7.41 17.51 26.54
C GLU A 93 -7.11 18.46 25.39
N ARG A 94 -7.90 19.56 25.25
CA ARG A 94 -7.63 20.61 24.26
C ARG A 94 -6.28 21.29 24.51
N SER A 95 -5.95 21.60 25.75
CA SER A 95 -4.66 22.18 26.12
C SER A 95 -3.51 21.25 25.72
N LYS A 96 -3.62 19.94 25.97
CA LYS A 96 -2.62 18.95 25.55
C LYS A 96 -2.49 18.87 24.01
N VAL A 97 -3.60 18.99 23.29
CA VAL A 97 -3.60 19.01 21.82
C VAL A 97 -2.94 20.29 21.30
N ASP A 98 -3.21 21.44 21.93
CA ASP A 98 -2.60 22.70 21.55
C ASP A 98 -1.09 22.72 21.82
N ASP A 99 -0.63 22.09 22.89
CA ASP A 99 0.79 21.91 23.21
C ASP A 99 1.53 21.04 22.17
N ILE A 100 0.81 20.14 21.49
CA ILE A 100 1.35 19.29 20.44
C ILE A 100 1.41 20.05 19.09
N ARG A 101 0.59 21.05 18.90
CA ARG A 101 0.50 21.83 17.67
C ARG A 101 1.84 22.51 17.34
N GLY A 102 2.37 22.20 16.15
CA GLY A 102 3.66 22.74 15.68
C GLY A 102 4.91 22.08 16.24
N SER A 103 4.80 21.05 17.09
CA SER A 103 5.96 20.27 17.49
C SER A 103 6.32 19.23 16.42
N PRO A 104 7.61 18.94 16.21
CA PRO A 104 8.02 17.86 15.31
C PRO A 104 7.46 16.53 15.82
N MET A 105 6.94 15.70 14.89
CA MET A 105 6.40 14.40 15.19
C MET A 105 7.39 13.31 14.76
N ALA A 106 7.43 12.22 15.50
CA ALA A 106 8.20 11.04 15.18
C ALA A 106 7.27 9.89 14.78
N VAL A 107 7.78 8.94 14.04
CA VAL A 107 7.06 7.74 13.64
C VAL A 107 7.63 6.55 14.42
N GLY A 108 6.77 5.68 14.92
CA GLY A 108 7.13 4.45 15.59
C GLY A 108 6.19 3.31 15.22
N THR A 109 6.58 2.09 15.60
CA THR A 109 5.77 0.89 15.40
C THR A 109 5.21 0.45 16.76
N LEU A 110 3.91 0.18 16.81
CA LEU A 110 3.24 -0.32 18.01
C LEU A 110 3.59 -1.79 18.21
N GLU A 111 4.26 -2.12 19.31
CA GLU A 111 4.64 -3.51 19.64
C GLU A 111 3.55 -4.20 20.47
N GLU A 112 3.13 -3.57 21.56
CA GLU A 112 2.17 -4.15 22.48
C GLU A 112 1.32 -3.08 23.16
N ILE A 113 0.04 -3.38 23.36
CA ILE A 113 -0.89 -2.54 24.13
C ILE A 113 -1.01 -3.11 25.54
N ILE A 114 -0.58 -2.33 26.52
CA ILE A 114 -0.57 -2.77 27.93
C ILE A 114 -1.90 -2.45 28.61
N ASP A 115 -2.35 -1.22 28.47
CA ASP A 115 -3.57 -0.69 29.08
C ASP A 115 -4.33 0.16 28.07
N ASP A 116 -5.56 0.57 28.38
CA ASP A 116 -6.36 1.48 27.55
C ASP A 116 -5.68 2.82 27.25
N ASN A 117 -4.67 3.22 28.03
CA ASN A 117 -3.98 4.51 27.93
C ASN A 117 -2.46 4.38 27.72
N HIS A 118 -1.93 3.16 27.68
CA HIS A 118 -0.49 2.96 27.58
C HIS A 118 -0.15 1.81 26.64
N ALA A 119 0.91 2.01 25.87
CA ALA A 119 1.43 1.05 24.91
C ALA A 119 2.97 1.03 24.91
N ILE A 120 3.55 -0.02 24.36
CA ILE A 120 4.96 -0.11 24.02
C ILE A 120 5.10 0.19 22.54
N VAL A 121 5.94 1.17 22.22
CA VAL A 121 6.21 1.57 20.84
C VAL A 121 7.71 1.52 20.59
N SER A 122 8.10 0.90 19.48
CA SER A 122 9.45 0.90 18.96
C SER A 122 9.63 2.10 18.03
N THR A 123 10.72 2.85 18.23
CA THR A 123 11.06 3.98 17.36
C THR A 123 12.02 3.55 16.26
N SER A 124 12.13 4.34 15.19
CA SER A 124 13.06 4.10 14.07
C SER A 124 14.53 3.96 14.49
N VAL A 125 14.87 4.40 15.69
CA VAL A 125 16.21 4.26 16.30
C VAL A 125 16.40 2.90 16.97
N GLY A 126 15.33 2.08 17.06
CA GLY A 126 15.37 0.73 17.63
C GLY A 126 15.24 0.68 19.16
N SER A 127 14.85 1.79 19.80
CA SER A 127 14.55 1.82 21.23
C SER A 127 13.04 1.63 21.46
N GLU A 128 12.70 0.76 22.42
CA GLU A 128 11.33 0.55 22.87
C GLU A 128 11.00 1.56 23.98
N HIS A 129 9.85 2.19 23.86
CA HIS A 129 9.37 3.19 24.81
C HIS A 129 7.99 2.82 25.34
N TYR A 130 7.82 2.94 26.66
CA TYR A 130 6.51 2.88 27.28
C TYR A 130 5.84 4.25 27.16
N VAL A 131 4.79 4.34 26.36
CA VAL A 131 4.19 5.61 25.96
C VAL A 131 2.71 5.70 26.34
N THR A 132 2.21 6.92 26.49
CA THR A 132 0.80 7.19 26.75
C THR A 132 0.05 7.34 25.43
N ILE A 133 -1.13 6.76 25.35
CA ILE A 133 -2.05 6.94 24.21
C ILE A 133 -2.95 8.12 24.53
N MET A 134 -3.04 9.10 23.64
CA MET A 134 -3.93 10.24 23.81
C MET A 134 -5.39 9.80 23.63
N SER A 135 -6.31 10.46 24.35
CA SER A 135 -7.73 10.08 24.38
C SER A 135 -8.48 10.29 23.06
N PHE A 136 -7.95 11.14 22.17
CA PHE A 136 -8.52 11.41 20.86
C PHE A 136 -8.06 10.43 19.77
N VAL A 137 -7.14 9.52 20.09
CA VAL A 137 -6.70 8.48 19.15
C VAL A 137 -7.76 7.40 19.06
N ASP A 138 -8.11 7.01 17.83
CA ASP A 138 -9.04 5.93 17.58
C ASP A 138 -8.41 4.61 17.99
N LYS A 139 -8.95 4.02 19.06
CA LYS A 139 -8.42 2.80 19.66
C LYS A 139 -8.76 1.54 18.88
N ASP A 140 -9.78 1.61 18.02
CA ASP A 140 -10.20 0.49 17.19
C ASP A 140 -9.22 0.23 16.04
N GLN A 141 -8.42 1.24 15.69
CA GLN A 141 -7.37 1.15 14.67
C GLN A 141 -5.99 0.77 15.23
N LEU A 142 -5.86 0.69 16.57
CA LEU A 142 -4.61 0.32 17.22
C LEU A 142 -4.46 -1.20 17.26
N GLU A 143 -3.76 -1.75 16.27
CA GLU A 143 -3.35 -3.15 16.25
C GLU A 143 -1.85 -3.28 16.50
N PRO A 144 -1.38 -4.36 17.17
CA PRO A 144 0.06 -4.63 17.28
C PRO A 144 0.69 -4.74 15.90
N GLY A 145 1.77 -4.00 15.67
CA GLY A 145 2.44 -3.89 14.38
C GLY A 145 2.03 -2.69 13.52
N CYS A 146 1.01 -1.91 13.90
CA CYS A 146 0.63 -0.70 13.18
C CYS A 146 1.65 0.43 13.37
N THR A 147 1.73 1.31 12.39
CA THR A 147 2.57 2.50 12.45
C THR A 147 1.84 3.62 13.18
N VAL A 148 2.47 4.20 14.20
CA VAL A 148 1.88 5.25 15.03
C VAL A 148 2.67 6.54 14.96
N LEU A 149 1.97 7.65 15.08
CA LEU A 149 2.54 8.97 15.13
C LEU A 149 2.81 9.35 16.59
N LEU A 150 4.05 9.67 16.89
CA LEU A 150 4.54 9.99 18.23
C LEU A 150 4.90 11.47 18.37
N ASN A 151 4.65 12.03 19.54
CA ASN A 151 5.22 13.31 19.90
C ASN A 151 6.72 13.16 20.17
N HIS A 152 7.56 13.93 19.49
CA HIS A 152 9.02 13.85 19.64
C HIS A 152 9.52 14.14 21.07
N LYS A 153 8.83 14.99 21.85
CA LYS A 153 9.24 15.38 23.20
C LYS A 153 8.79 14.40 24.29
N VAL A 154 7.56 13.91 24.18
CA VAL A 154 6.89 13.13 25.23
C VAL A 154 6.71 11.67 24.82
N HIS A 155 6.98 11.35 23.56
CA HIS A 155 6.75 10.03 22.95
C HIS A 155 5.30 9.50 23.10
N ALA A 156 4.33 10.41 23.34
CA ALA A 156 2.93 10.01 23.41
C ALA A 156 2.37 9.70 22.02
N VAL A 157 1.51 8.68 21.92
CA VAL A 157 0.80 8.34 20.67
C VAL A 157 -0.27 9.39 20.40
N ILE A 158 -0.15 10.07 19.26
CA ILE A 158 -1.06 11.13 18.81
C ILE A 158 -2.06 10.62 17.78
N GLY A 159 -1.66 9.67 16.96
CA GLY A 159 -2.48 9.13 15.91
C GLY A 159 -1.94 7.81 15.39
N VAL A 160 -2.79 7.10 14.66
CA VAL A 160 -2.42 5.93 13.89
C VAL A 160 -2.16 6.42 12.47
N LEU A 161 -1.00 6.09 11.96
CA LEU A 161 -0.74 6.21 10.55
C LEU A 161 -1.34 4.96 9.93
N GLY A 162 -2.41 5.12 9.14
CA GLY A 162 -2.88 4.02 8.31
C GLY A 162 -1.70 3.56 7.44
N ASP A 163 -1.62 2.27 7.20
CA ASP A 163 -0.58 1.69 6.35
C ASP A 163 -0.55 2.29 4.92
N ASP A 164 -1.60 3.06 4.60
CA ASP A 164 -1.76 3.83 3.37
C ASP A 164 -0.86 5.07 3.22
N VAL A 165 -0.10 5.42 4.23
CA VAL A 165 0.64 6.69 4.27
C VAL A 165 2.11 6.53 3.87
N ASP A 166 2.52 5.37 3.42
CA ASP A 166 3.81 5.30 2.72
C ASP A 166 3.66 6.07 1.39
N PRO A 167 4.29 7.28 1.26
CA PRO A 167 4.11 8.13 0.09
C PRO A 167 4.49 7.42 -1.20
N MET A 168 5.31 6.37 -1.14
CA MET A 168 5.69 5.57 -2.30
C MET A 168 4.52 4.70 -2.79
N VAL A 169 3.76 4.09 -1.89
CA VAL A 169 2.57 3.30 -2.27
C VAL A 169 1.43 4.20 -2.73
N ALA A 170 1.28 5.38 -2.11
CA ALA A 170 0.30 6.37 -2.56
C ALA A 170 0.59 6.92 -3.97
N VAL A 171 1.87 7.04 -4.35
CA VAL A 171 2.28 7.40 -5.71
C VAL A 171 1.99 6.26 -6.70
N MET A 172 2.12 5.00 -6.27
CA MET A 172 1.78 3.83 -7.07
C MET A 172 0.27 3.68 -7.31
N LYS A 173 -0.57 4.21 -6.41
CA LYS A 173 -2.03 4.08 -6.42
C LYS A 173 -2.76 4.79 -7.56
N LEU A 174 -2.16 5.73 -8.28
CA LEU A 174 -2.96 6.60 -9.15
C LEU A 174 -2.30 6.94 -10.49
N GLU A 175 -2.14 5.96 -11.36
CA GLU A 175 -2.50 6.30 -12.73
C GLU A 175 -4.03 6.32 -12.79
N LYS A 176 -4.62 7.50 -13.00
CA LYS A 176 -6.03 7.64 -13.41
C LYS A 176 -6.31 6.59 -14.46
N ALA A 177 -7.48 5.95 -14.37
CA ALA A 177 -7.87 4.90 -15.31
C ALA A 177 -7.29 5.16 -16.70
N PRO A 178 -6.46 4.24 -17.23
CA PRO A 178 -5.76 4.47 -18.49
C PRO A 178 -6.79 4.79 -19.58
N LYS A 179 -6.46 5.72 -20.47
CA LYS A 179 -7.35 6.14 -21.57
C LYS A 179 -7.14 5.33 -22.84
N GLU A 180 -6.11 4.52 -22.84
CA GLU A 180 -5.70 3.70 -23.97
C GLU A 180 -6.71 2.56 -24.19
N THR A 181 -7.09 2.37 -25.43
CA THR A 181 -8.04 1.33 -25.85
C THR A 181 -7.36 0.33 -26.79
N TYR A 182 -7.97 -0.83 -27.00
CA TYR A 182 -7.48 -1.79 -28.02
C TYR A 182 -7.42 -1.22 -29.43
N ALA A 183 -8.20 -0.17 -29.71
CA ALA A 183 -8.16 0.51 -31.01
C ALA A 183 -6.85 1.29 -31.25
N ASP A 184 -6.15 1.65 -30.17
CA ASP A 184 -4.85 2.31 -30.26
C ASP A 184 -3.68 1.31 -30.47
N ILE A 185 -3.98 0.00 -30.50
CA ILE A 185 -3.01 -1.07 -30.74
C ILE A 185 -3.15 -1.56 -32.16
N GLY A 186 -2.07 -1.41 -32.95
CA GLY A 186 -2.03 -1.90 -34.33
C GLY A 186 -1.57 -3.35 -34.38
N GLY A 187 -2.42 -4.27 -34.81
CA GLY A 187 -2.13 -5.69 -34.91
C GLY A 187 -2.22 -6.41 -33.54
N LEU A 188 -1.35 -7.42 -33.31
CA LEU A 188 -1.29 -8.21 -32.08
C LEU A 188 -2.63 -8.89 -31.73
N THR A 189 -3.42 -9.29 -32.73
CA THR A 189 -4.76 -9.87 -32.53
C THR A 189 -4.75 -11.13 -31.66
N THR A 190 -3.77 -12.02 -31.91
CA THR A 190 -3.59 -13.24 -31.11
C THR A 190 -3.20 -12.94 -29.68
N GLN A 191 -2.27 -12.01 -29.45
CA GLN A 191 -1.83 -11.58 -28.11
C GLN A 191 -2.96 -10.88 -27.35
N ILE A 192 -3.75 -10.07 -28.03
CA ILE A 192 -4.95 -9.44 -27.44
C ILE A 192 -5.95 -10.51 -27.02
N GLN A 193 -6.16 -11.53 -27.83
CA GLN A 193 -7.08 -12.62 -27.49
C GLN A 193 -6.56 -13.43 -26.29
N GLU A 194 -5.28 -13.80 -26.29
CA GLU A 194 -4.66 -14.54 -25.19
C GLU A 194 -4.73 -13.77 -23.85
N ILE A 195 -4.49 -12.46 -23.87
CA ILE A 195 -4.56 -11.66 -22.64
C ILE A 195 -6.00 -11.44 -22.18
N LYS A 196 -6.96 -11.32 -23.11
CA LYS A 196 -8.38 -11.29 -22.78
C LYS A 196 -8.81 -12.56 -22.06
N GLU A 197 -8.44 -13.72 -22.59
CA GLU A 197 -8.74 -15.00 -21.96
C GLU A 197 -8.06 -15.17 -20.60
N ALA A 198 -6.84 -14.64 -20.42
CA ALA A 198 -6.07 -14.84 -19.22
C ALA A 198 -6.40 -13.82 -18.09
N VAL A 199 -6.79 -12.59 -18.42
CA VAL A 199 -6.96 -11.49 -17.47
C VAL A 199 -8.37 -10.93 -17.49
N GLU A 200 -8.92 -10.59 -18.66
CA GLU A 200 -10.23 -9.93 -18.77
C GLU A 200 -11.37 -10.86 -18.41
N LEU A 201 -11.44 -12.05 -18.99
CA LEU A 201 -12.50 -13.01 -18.74
C LEU A 201 -12.60 -13.44 -17.27
N PRO A 202 -11.50 -13.77 -16.55
CA PRO A 202 -11.60 -14.15 -15.15
C PRO A 202 -12.10 -13.03 -14.23
N LEU A 203 -11.88 -11.75 -14.60
CA LEU A 203 -12.34 -10.60 -13.83
C LEU A 203 -13.78 -10.20 -14.16
N THR A 204 -14.21 -10.38 -15.42
CA THR A 204 -15.56 -9.99 -15.86
C THR A 204 -16.57 -11.10 -15.72
N HIS A 205 -16.16 -12.34 -15.96
CA HIS A 205 -17.01 -13.53 -15.98
C HIS A 205 -16.34 -14.72 -15.26
N PRO A 206 -16.14 -14.67 -13.96
CA PRO A 206 -15.55 -15.77 -13.18
C PRO A 206 -16.37 -17.05 -13.26
N GLU A 207 -17.70 -16.91 -13.45
CA GLU A 207 -18.68 -18.00 -13.53
C GLU A 207 -18.32 -19.04 -14.58
N TYR A 208 -17.77 -18.64 -15.74
CA TYR A 208 -17.39 -19.58 -16.79
C TYR A 208 -16.28 -20.53 -16.38
N TYR A 209 -15.35 -20.06 -15.53
CA TYR A 209 -14.26 -20.90 -15.02
C TYR A 209 -14.76 -21.86 -13.95
N GLU A 210 -15.71 -21.44 -13.11
CA GLU A 210 -16.35 -22.28 -12.12
C GLU A 210 -17.19 -23.39 -12.75
N GLU A 211 -18.01 -23.06 -13.76
CA GLU A 211 -18.81 -24.04 -14.51
C GLU A 211 -17.95 -25.08 -15.22
N MET A 212 -16.81 -24.67 -15.78
CA MET A 212 -15.86 -25.58 -16.44
C MET A 212 -14.97 -26.33 -15.44
N GLY A 213 -14.96 -25.95 -14.16
CA GLY A 213 -14.06 -26.52 -13.14
C GLY A 213 -12.57 -26.24 -13.39
N ILE A 214 -12.25 -25.15 -14.09
CA ILE A 214 -10.89 -24.75 -14.45
C ILE A 214 -10.48 -23.57 -13.56
N LYS A 215 -9.29 -23.67 -12.97
CA LYS A 215 -8.73 -22.54 -12.21
C LYS A 215 -8.29 -21.43 -13.18
N PRO A 216 -8.73 -20.16 -12.96
CA PRO A 216 -8.29 -19.06 -13.78
C PRO A 216 -6.81 -18.80 -13.60
N PRO A 217 -6.07 -18.37 -14.67
CA PRO A 217 -4.67 -18.04 -14.54
C PRO A 217 -4.47 -16.85 -13.59
N LYS A 218 -3.43 -16.91 -12.76
CA LYS A 218 -3.11 -15.89 -11.75
C LYS A 218 -2.30 -14.75 -12.36
N GLY A 219 -1.33 -15.11 -13.20
CA GLY A 219 -0.39 -14.15 -13.78
C GLY A 219 -0.05 -14.41 -15.23
N VAL A 220 0.30 -13.33 -15.90
CA VAL A 220 0.71 -13.31 -17.31
C VAL A 220 2.04 -12.57 -17.43
N ILE A 221 2.98 -13.13 -18.20
CA ILE A 221 4.22 -12.43 -18.56
C ILE A 221 4.20 -12.05 -20.04
N LEU A 222 4.46 -10.75 -20.29
CA LEU A 222 4.60 -10.18 -21.62
C LEU A 222 6.09 -10.03 -21.91
N TYR A 223 6.58 -10.67 -22.96
CA TYR A 223 8.00 -10.60 -23.30
C TYR A 223 8.22 -10.27 -24.77
N GLY A 224 9.36 -9.70 -25.09
CA GLY A 224 9.74 -9.33 -26.46
C GLY A 224 10.59 -8.07 -26.48
N GLN A 225 10.96 -7.65 -27.68
CA GLN A 225 11.83 -6.48 -27.86
C GLN A 225 11.22 -5.20 -27.28
N PRO A 226 12.06 -4.21 -26.90
CA PRO A 226 11.57 -2.92 -26.43
C PRO A 226 10.78 -2.20 -27.53
N GLY A 227 9.72 -1.48 -27.14
CA GLY A 227 8.89 -0.74 -28.08
C GLY A 227 7.86 -1.55 -28.87
N THR A 228 7.62 -2.83 -28.52
CA THR A 228 6.60 -3.68 -29.16
C THR A 228 5.18 -3.48 -28.61
N GLY A 229 5.00 -2.65 -27.58
CA GLY A 229 3.67 -2.28 -27.08
C GLY A 229 3.21 -3.04 -25.84
N LYS A 230 4.09 -3.72 -25.09
CA LYS A 230 3.75 -4.48 -23.86
C LYS A 230 3.00 -3.64 -22.82
N THR A 231 3.55 -2.50 -22.44
CA THR A 231 2.94 -1.56 -21.48
C THR A 231 1.62 -0.95 -22.02
N LEU A 232 1.54 -0.71 -23.34
CA LEU A 232 0.33 -0.19 -23.97
C LEU A 232 -0.82 -1.21 -23.88
N LEU A 233 -0.53 -2.49 -24.14
CA LEU A 233 -1.54 -3.55 -24.05
C LEU A 233 -2.02 -3.73 -22.62
N ALA A 234 -1.13 -3.72 -21.62
CA ALA A 234 -1.52 -3.80 -20.21
C ALA A 234 -2.45 -2.67 -19.79
N LYS A 235 -2.19 -1.44 -20.24
CA LYS A 235 -3.06 -0.29 -20.01
C LYS A 235 -4.42 -0.43 -20.70
N ALA A 236 -4.46 -0.95 -21.94
CA ALA A 236 -5.71 -1.17 -22.65
C ALA A 236 -6.59 -2.24 -21.97
N VAL A 237 -5.99 -3.30 -21.44
CA VAL A 237 -6.69 -4.32 -20.65
C VAL A 237 -7.31 -3.72 -19.38
N ALA A 238 -6.53 -2.93 -18.66
CA ALA A 238 -7.00 -2.28 -17.44
C ALA A 238 -8.17 -1.32 -17.69
N ASN A 239 -8.11 -0.56 -18.78
CA ASN A 239 -9.22 0.32 -19.19
C ASN A 239 -10.50 -0.48 -19.50
N GLN A 240 -10.36 -1.63 -20.17
CA GLN A 240 -11.51 -2.44 -20.59
C GLN A 240 -12.17 -3.18 -19.41
N THR A 241 -11.37 -3.62 -18.42
CA THR A 241 -11.87 -4.35 -17.26
C THR A 241 -12.45 -3.44 -16.19
N SER A 242 -12.28 -2.12 -16.28
CA SER A 242 -12.64 -1.15 -15.23
C SER A 242 -12.02 -1.50 -13.85
N ALA A 243 -10.97 -2.32 -13.84
CA ALA A 243 -10.25 -2.71 -12.65
C ALA A 243 -9.28 -1.62 -12.21
N THR A 244 -8.96 -1.61 -10.92
CA THR A 244 -7.93 -0.72 -10.37
C THR A 244 -6.57 -1.10 -10.93
N PHE A 245 -5.89 -0.14 -11.58
CA PHE A 245 -4.60 -0.38 -12.21
C PHE A 245 -3.45 0.13 -11.34
N LEU A 246 -2.66 -0.80 -10.84
CA LEU A 246 -1.47 -0.53 -10.03
C LEU A 246 -0.24 -0.79 -10.90
N ARG A 247 0.52 0.27 -11.20
CA ARG A 247 1.74 0.16 -12.01
C ARG A 247 2.97 0.36 -11.15
N VAL A 248 3.91 -0.56 -11.30
CA VAL A 248 5.22 -0.50 -10.64
C VAL A 248 6.31 -0.84 -11.65
N VAL A 249 7.45 -0.21 -11.56
CA VAL A 249 8.63 -0.57 -12.33
C VAL A 249 9.56 -1.41 -11.46
N GLY A 250 10.10 -2.51 -12.00
CA GLY A 250 10.96 -3.42 -11.23
C GLY A 250 12.14 -2.73 -10.53
N SER A 251 12.71 -1.69 -11.13
CA SER A 251 13.77 -0.89 -10.52
C SER A 251 13.32 -0.09 -9.30
N GLU A 252 12.04 0.27 -9.20
CA GLU A 252 11.49 0.99 -8.04
C GLU A 252 11.37 0.08 -6.80
N LEU A 253 11.27 -1.24 -7.01
CA LEU A 253 11.26 -2.22 -5.93
C LEU A 253 12.66 -2.48 -5.35
N ILE A 254 13.71 -1.96 -5.99
CA ILE A 254 15.08 -2.02 -5.50
C ILE A 254 15.36 -0.74 -4.72
N GLN A 255 15.20 -0.80 -3.42
CA GLN A 255 15.40 0.33 -2.52
C GLN A 255 16.85 0.40 -2.02
N LYS A 256 17.26 1.60 -1.61
CA LYS A 256 18.57 1.86 -1.06
C LYS A 256 18.78 1.26 0.34
N TYR A 257 17.68 1.10 1.08
CA TYR A 257 17.70 0.59 2.45
C TYR A 257 17.34 -0.88 2.52
N LEU A 258 17.98 -1.57 3.46
CA LEU A 258 17.82 -3.01 3.66
C LEU A 258 16.41 -3.29 4.23
N GLY A 259 15.63 -4.15 3.56
CA GLY A 259 14.29 -4.56 4.02
C GLY A 259 13.11 -3.81 3.40
N ASP A 260 13.33 -2.64 2.79
CA ASP A 260 12.23 -1.84 2.23
C ASP A 260 11.62 -2.48 0.97
N GLY A 261 12.44 -3.15 0.15
CA GLY A 261 11.97 -3.84 -1.05
C GLY A 261 10.89 -4.90 -0.76
N PRO A 262 11.17 -5.87 0.10
CA PRO A 262 10.17 -6.87 0.50
C PRO A 262 8.92 -6.28 1.16
N LYS A 263 9.07 -5.21 1.97
CA LYS A 263 7.94 -4.50 2.58
C LYS A 263 7.05 -3.87 1.50
N LEU A 264 7.66 -3.18 0.54
CA LEU A 264 6.96 -2.53 -0.56
C LEU A 264 6.16 -3.53 -1.41
N VAL A 265 6.73 -4.72 -1.67
CA VAL A 265 6.02 -5.80 -2.37
C VAL A 265 4.78 -6.24 -1.58
N ARG A 266 4.90 -6.49 -0.27
CA ARG A 266 3.76 -6.87 0.58
C ARG A 266 2.66 -5.81 0.58
N GLU A 267 3.04 -4.55 0.72
CA GLU A 267 2.09 -3.43 0.70
C GLU A 267 1.40 -3.28 -0.66
N LEU A 268 2.15 -3.44 -1.77
CA LEU A 268 1.59 -3.41 -3.12
C LEU A 268 0.47 -4.45 -3.28
N PHE A 269 0.71 -5.68 -2.84
CA PHE A 269 -0.28 -6.75 -2.96
C PHE A 269 -1.44 -6.56 -1.97
N ARG A 270 -1.20 -6.05 -0.76
CA ARG A 270 -2.26 -5.70 0.18
C ARG A 270 -3.18 -4.62 -0.39
N VAL A 271 -2.61 -3.57 -0.96
CA VAL A 271 -3.37 -2.51 -1.65
C VAL A 271 -4.15 -3.07 -2.85
N ALA A 272 -3.57 -3.99 -3.61
CA ALA A 272 -4.28 -4.64 -4.70
C ALA A 272 -5.49 -5.45 -4.21
N GLU A 273 -5.40 -6.07 -3.05
CA GLU A 273 -6.52 -6.78 -2.41
C GLU A 273 -7.60 -5.84 -1.90
N GLU A 274 -7.23 -4.72 -1.27
CA GLU A 274 -8.18 -3.72 -0.77
C GLU A 274 -9.02 -3.08 -1.88
N TYR A 275 -8.40 -2.87 -3.04
CA TYR A 275 -9.04 -2.25 -4.21
C TYR A 275 -9.45 -3.27 -5.28
N ALA A 276 -9.70 -4.50 -4.90
CA ALA A 276 -10.19 -5.52 -5.85
C ALA A 276 -11.56 -5.10 -6.46
N PRO A 277 -11.79 -5.36 -7.78
CA PRO A 277 -10.91 -6.04 -8.71
C PRO A 277 -9.72 -5.18 -9.14
N ALA A 278 -8.50 -5.74 -9.11
CA ALA A 278 -7.27 -5.02 -9.39
C ALA A 278 -6.34 -5.75 -10.35
N ILE A 279 -5.58 -4.96 -11.13
CA ILE A 279 -4.52 -5.45 -12.01
C ILE A 279 -3.20 -4.85 -11.55
N VAL A 280 -2.29 -5.68 -11.09
CA VAL A 280 -0.92 -5.29 -10.75
C VAL A 280 -0.04 -5.47 -11.98
N PHE A 281 0.49 -4.36 -12.50
CA PHE A 281 1.40 -4.36 -13.64
C PHE A 281 2.82 -4.04 -13.20
N ILE A 282 3.72 -5.01 -13.37
CA ILE A 282 5.14 -4.85 -13.04
C ILE A 282 5.94 -4.78 -14.33
N ASP A 283 6.44 -3.57 -14.65
CA ASP A 283 7.28 -3.35 -15.82
C ASP A 283 8.76 -3.64 -15.49
N GLU A 284 9.53 -4.04 -16.49
CA GLU A 284 10.97 -4.33 -16.34
C GLU A 284 11.29 -5.28 -15.17
N ILE A 285 10.54 -6.39 -15.09
CA ILE A 285 10.73 -7.38 -14.01
C ILE A 285 12.14 -7.99 -14.01
N ASP A 286 12.87 -7.91 -15.11
CA ASP A 286 14.26 -8.35 -15.22
C ASP A 286 15.20 -7.59 -14.27
N ALA A 287 14.83 -6.41 -13.77
CA ALA A 287 15.60 -5.71 -12.74
C ALA A 287 15.72 -6.52 -11.43
N ILE A 288 14.64 -7.21 -11.01
CA ILE A 288 14.59 -8.01 -9.77
C ILE A 288 14.61 -9.52 -10.03
N GLY A 289 14.05 -9.95 -11.15
CA GLY A 289 13.82 -11.35 -11.48
C GLY A 289 14.99 -12.09 -12.11
N THR A 290 16.21 -11.58 -12.05
CA THR A 290 17.39 -12.21 -12.66
C THR A 290 17.76 -13.53 -12.01
N LYS A 291 18.34 -14.44 -12.83
CA LYS A 291 18.90 -15.73 -12.35
C LYS A 291 19.88 -15.49 -11.21
N ARG A 292 19.86 -16.39 -10.24
CA ARG A 292 20.74 -16.36 -9.07
C ARG A 292 22.17 -16.68 -9.52
N TYR A 293 23.03 -15.69 -9.41
CA TYR A 293 24.46 -15.90 -9.46
C TYR A 293 25.01 -15.84 -8.02
N ASP A 294 26.02 -16.65 -7.72
CA ASP A 294 26.70 -16.65 -6.42
C ASP A 294 27.50 -15.38 -6.23
N SER A 295 26.80 -14.28 -5.92
CA SER A 295 27.42 -13.00 -5.70
C SER A 295 27.38 -12.63 -4.23
N ASN A 296 28.51 -12.11 -3.75
CA ASN A 296 28.74 -11.75 -2.35
C ASN A 296 28.37 -10.27 -2.04
N SER A 297 27.74 -9.54 -2.97
CA SER A 297 27.40 -8.14 -2.75
C SER A 297 26.11 -7.96 -1.91
N GLY A 298 26.12 -7.00 -1.00
CA GLY A 298 24.97 -6.72 -0.13
C GLY A 298 23.71 -6.33 -0.92
N GLY A 299 23.87 -5.61 -2.04
CA GLY A 299 22.75 -5.19 -2.89
C GLY A 299 22.04 -6.36 -3.58
N GLU A 300 22.79 -7.36 -4.03
CA GLU A 300 22.21 -8.52 -4.70
C GLU A 300 21.41 -9.41 -3.74
N ARG A 301 21.82 -9.49 -2.46
CA ARG A 301 21.02 -10.17 -1.42
C ARG A 301 19.68 -9.52 -1.21
N GLU A 302 19.61 -8.19 -1.31
CA GLU A 302 18.34 -7.46 -1.17
C GLU A 302 17.42 -7.67 -2.37
N ILE A 303 17.97 -7.67 -3.58
CA ILE A 303 17.23 -8.03 -4.80
C ILE A 303 16.66 -9.45 -4.68
N GLN A 304 17.46 -10.41 -4.20
CA GLN A 304 17.01 -11.79 -3.98
C GLN A 304 15.90 -11.89 -2.93
N ARG A 305 15.96 -11.11 -1.83
CA ARG A 305 14.89 -11.06 -0.82
C ARG A 305 13.60 -10.50 -1.39
N THR A 306 13.69 -9.41 -2.15
CA THR A 306 12.54 -8.81 -2.83
C THR A 306 11.90 -9.79 -3.80
N MET A 307 12.73 -10.53 -4.55
CA MET A 307 12.28 -11.58 -5.45
C MET A 307 11.60 -12.74 -4.70
N LEU A 308 12.18 -13.19 -3.57
CA LEU A 308 11.58 -14.25 -2.75
C LEU A 308 10.23 -13.82 -2.18
N GLU A 309 10.12 -12.57 -1.72
CA GLU A 309 8.86 -12.03 -1.23
C GLU A 309 7.81 -11.97 -2.34
N LEU A 310 8.20 -11.51 -3.55
CA LEU A 310 7.31 -11.52 -4.71
C LEU A 310 6.79 -12.94 -5.02
N LEU A 311 7.67 -13.94 -4.97
CA LEU A 311 7.27 -15.33 -5.19
C LEU A 311 6.31 -15.83 -4.10
N ASN A 312 6.55 -15.48 -2.82
CA ASN A 312 5.67 -15.83 -1.71
C ASN A 312 4.30 -15.19 -1.86
N GLN A 313 4.26 -13.92 -2.27
CA GLN A 313 2.99 -13.23 -2.53
C GLN A 313 2.22 -13.90 -3.67
N LEU A 314 2.88 -14.25 -4.77
CA LEU A 314 2.25 -14.97 -5.89
C LEU A 314 1.73 -16.36 -5.49
N ASP A 315 2.43 -17.07 -4.60
CA ASP A 315 1.98 -18.38 -4.09
C ASP A 315 0.78 -18.23 -3.13
N GLY A 316 0.73 -17.17 -2.32
CA GLY A 316 -0.35 -16.89 -1.37
C GLY A 316 -1.70 -16.54 -2.01
N PHE A 317 -1.73 -16.22 -3.30
CA PHE A 317 -2.92 -15.79 -4.04
C PHE A 317 -3.91 -16.92 -4.45
N ASP A 318 -3.80 -18.14 -3.90
CA ASP A 318 -4.63 -19.27 -4.32
C ASP A 318 -6.15 -19.11 -4.09
N SER A 319 -6.56 -18.22 -3.19
CA SER A 319 -7.97 -18.09 -2.78
C SER A 319 -8.72 -16.88 -3.36
N ARG A 320 -8.05 -16.00 -4.12
CA ARG A 320 -8.62 -14.68 -4.47
C ARG A 320 -8.53 -14.44 -5.98
N GLY A 321 -9.64 -14.73 -6.68
CA GLY A 321 -9.78 -14.56 -8.12
C GLY A 321 -9.70 -13.11 -8.63
N ASP A 322 -9.81 -12.12 -7.75
CA ASP A 322 -10.08 -10.72 -8.08
C ASP A 322 -8.84 -9.86 -8.35
N VAL A 323 -7.64 -10.40 -8.10
CA VAL A 323 -6.38 -9.72 -8.41
C VAL A 323 -5.63 -10.47 -9.49
N LYS A 324 -5.20 -9.77 -10.55
CA LYS A 324 -4.41 -10.33 -11.65
C LYS A 324 -3.06 -9.63 -11.75
N VAL A 325 -2.02 -10.41 -12.00
CA VAL A 325 -0.66 -9.89 -12.13
C VAL A 325 -0.20 -9.97 -13.58
N ILE A 326 0.21 -8.82 -14.13
CA ILE A 326 0.79 -8.72 -15.48
C ILE A 326 2.24 -8.27 -15.31
N MET A 327 3.17 -9.04 -15.80
CA MET A 327 4.58 -8.68 -15.78
C MET A 327 5.09 -8.42 -17.18
N ALA A 328 6.00 -7.48 -17.34
CA ALA A 328 6.64 -7.21 -18.62
C ALA A 328 8.17 -7.30 -18.51
N THR A 329 8.80 -7.89 -19.53
CA THR A 329 10.25 -7.97 -19.64
C THR A 329 10.71 -7.83 -21.07
N ASN A 330 11.91 -7.33 -21.26
CA ASN A 330 12.57 -7.33 -22.56
C ASN A 330 13.39 -8.61 -22.79
N ARG A 331 13.77 -9.32 -21.71
CA ARG A 331 14.65 -10.51 -21.75
C ARG A 331 14.07 -11.62 -20.89
N ILE A 332 13.35 -12.54 -21.52
CA ILE A 332 12.80 -13.70 -20.79
C ILE A 332 13.88 -14.66 -20.32
N ASP A 333 15.00 -14.76 -21.05
CA ASP A 333 16.10 -15.70 -20.76
C ASP A 333 16.87 -15.35 -19.50
N SER A 334 16.84 -14.06 -19.07
CA SER A 334 17.50 -13.60 -17.85
C SER A 334 16.72 -13.92 -16.59
N LEU A 335 15.41 -14.22 -16.70
CA LEU A 335 14.54 -14.43 -15.56
C LEU A 335 14.81 -15.75 -14.83
N ASP A 336 14.60 -15.74 -13.51
CA ASP A 336 14.65 -16.96 -12.67
C ASP A 336 13.51 -17.91 -13.09
N PRO A 337 13.81 -19.19 -13.41
CA PRO A 337 12.80 -20.18 -13.74
C PRO A 337 11.73 -20.37 -12.66
N ALA A 338 12.05 -20.04 -11.40
CA ALA A 338 11.09 -20.11 -10.29
C ALA A 338 9.89 -19.17 -10.47
N LEU A 339 10.07 -18.04 -11.14
CA LEU A 339 8.99 -17.09 -11.44
C LEU A 339 8.04 -17.63 -12.51
N ILE A 340 8.59 -18.36 -13.48
CA ILE A 340 7.88 -18.83 -14.68
C ILE A 340 7.21 -20.19 -14.47
N ARG A 341 7.07 -20.67 -13.23
CA ARG A 341 6.43 -21.96 -12.94
C ARG A 341 4.90 -21.83 -13.02
N PRO A 342 4.21 -22.92 -13.49
CA PRO A 342 2.75 -23.00 -13.38
C PRO A 342 2.29 -22.81 -11.93
N GLY A 343 1.18 -22.11 -11.74
CA GLY A 343 0.66 -21.71 -10.42
C GLY A 343 1.13 -20.33 -9.94
N ARG A 344 2.11 -19.70 -10.63
CA ARG A 344 2.54 -18.31 -10.42
C ARG A 344 2.27 -17.47 -11.66
N ILE A 345 3.00 -17.76 -12.74
CA ILE A 345 2.79 -17.15 -14.05
C ILE A 345 2.40 -18.26 -15.02
N ASP A 346 1.12 -18.33 -15.32
CA ASP A 346 0.55 -19.42 -16.09
C ASP A 346 0.67 -19.23 -17.58
N ARG A 347 0.69 -17.96 -18.03
CA ARG A 347 0.72 -17.61 -19.45
C ARG A 347 1.94 -16.73 -19.79
N LYS A 348 2.56 -17.08 -20.93
CA LYS A 348 3.70 -16.35 -21.50
C LYS A 348 3.29 -15.88 -22.89
N ILE A 349 3.22 -14.58 -23.10
CA ILE A 349 2.78 -13.96 -24.35
C ILE A 349 3.96 -13.28 -25.01
N GLU A 350 4.32 -13.72 -26.19
CA GLU A 350 5.40 -13.15 -26.98
C GLU A 350 4.93 -11.97 -27.82
N PHE A 351 5.71 -10.92 -27.81
CA PHE A 351 5.53 -9.73 -28.65
C PHE A 351 6.60 -9.69 -29.73
N PRO A 352 6.32 -10.24 -30.91
CA PRO A 352 7.23 -10.19 -32.02
C PRO A 352 7.34 -8.76 -32.59
N LEU A 353 8.35 -8.54 -33.41
CA LEU A 353 8.42 -7.32 -34.22
C LEU A 353 7.23 -7.27 -35.19
N PRO A 354 6.73 -6.07 -35.50
CA PRO A 354 5.53 -5.93 -36.33
C PRO A 354 5.79 -6.34 -37.80
N ASP A 355 4.95 -7.22 -38.31
CA ASP A 355 4.89 -7.60 -39.74
C ASP A 355 4.41 -6.45 -40.60
N GLU A 356 4.55 -6.55 -41.92
CA GLU A 356 4.10 -5.51 -42.88
C GLU A 356 2.63 -5.08 -42.68
N LYS A 357 1.74 -6.05 -42.42
CA LYS A 357 0.32 -5.77 -42.11
C LYS A 357 0.16 -4.96 -40.84
N THR A 358 0.89 -5.38 -39.81
CA THR A 358 0.90 -4.70 -38.50
C THR A 358 1.54 -3.33 -38.58
N ARG A 359 2.65 -3.18 -39.31
CA ARG A 359 3.28 -1.87 -39.56
C ARG A 359 2.31 -0.91 -40.24
N ARG A 360 1.56 -1.38 -41.25
CA ARG A 360 0.55 -0.57 -41.94
C ARG A 360 -0.53 -0.08 -40.96
N MET A 361 -1.00 -0.94 -40.06
CA MET A 361 -1.98 -0.56 -39.04
C MET A 361 -1.40 0.48 -38.05
N ILE A 362 -0.17 0.28 -37.59
CA ILE A 362 0.50 1.20 -36.67
C ILE A 362 0.71 2.57 -37.32
N PHE A 363 1.21 2.61 -38.56
CA PHE A 363 1.32 3.86 -39.31
C PHE A 363 -0.04 4.55 -39.43
N LYS A 364 -1.10 3.82 -39.80
CA LYS A 364 -2.46 4.36 -39.94
C LYS A 364 -2.97 4.98 -38.63
N ILE A 365 -2.70 4.34 -37.47
CA ILE A 365 -3.10 4.87 -36.17
C ILE A 365 -2.37 6.19 -35.88
N HIS A 366 -1.06 6.25 -36.09
CA HIS A 366 -0.27 7.44 -35.77
C HIS A 366 -0.45 8.56 -36.76
N THR A 367 -0.65 8.25 -38.05
CA THR A 367 -0.90 9.26 -39.10
C THR A 367 -2.35 9.74 -39.15
N GLY A 368 -3.31 8.96 -38.61
CA GLY A 368 -4.72 9.31 -38.61
C GLY A 368 -5.06 10.63 -37.89
N ARG A 369 -4.18 11.10 -37.02
CA ARG A 369 -4.30 12.41 -36.32
C ARG A 369 -3.48 13.51 -36.97
N MET A 370 -2.74 13.21 -38.05
CA MET A 370 -1.81 14.14 -38.71
C MET A 370 -2.40 14.61 -40.06
N THR A 371 -2.09 15.86 -40.42
CA THR A 371 -2.40 16.39 -41.74
C THR A 371 -1.31 16.01 -42.73
N LEU A 372 -1.60 15.05 -43.60
CA LEU A 372 -0.66 14.59 -44.61
C LEU A 372 -0.83 15.39 -45.91
N ALA A 373 0.24 15.52 -46.67
CA ALA A 373 0.23 16.00 -48.03
C ALA A 373 -0.18 14.85 -48.99
N ASP A 374 -0.69 15.18 -50.17
CA ASP A 374 -1.21 14.20 -51.13
C ASP A 374 -0.11 13.33 -51.78
N ASP A 375 1.15 13.73 -51.60
CA ASP A 375 2.35 13.06 -52.11
C ASP A 375 2.90 11.97 -51.20
N VAL A 376 2.33 11.79 -49.99
CA VAL A 376 2.86 10.87 -48.99
C VAL A 376 2.54 9.42 -49.34
N ASN A 377 3.60 8.66 -49.62
CA ASN A 377 3.51 7.22 -49.87
C ASN A 377 4.10 6.44 -48.70
N LEU A 378 3.24 5.94 -47.81
CA LEU A 378 3.66 5.16 -46.66
C LEU A 378 4.11 3.74 -47.03
N GLU A 379 3.77 3.24 -48.20
CA GLU A 379 4.12 1.86 -48.64
C GLU A 379 5.64 1.65 -48.72
N GLU A 380 6.40 2.64 -49.13
CA GLU A 380 7.86 2.58 -49.16
C GLU A 380 8.44 2.35 -47.73
N LEU A 381 7.87 2.99 -46.73
CA LEU A 381 8.30 2.86 -45.32
C LEU A 381 7.90 1.50 -44.72
N ILE A 382 6.75 0.98 -45.15
CA ILE A 382 6.21 -0.29 -44.67
C ILE A 382 6.99 -1.47 -45.26
N MET A 383 7.32 -1.41 -46.55
CA MET A 383 8.05 -2.46 -47.26
C MET A 383 9.55 -2.47 -46.98
N ALA A 384 10.06 -1.46 -46.30
CA ALA A 384 11.46 -1.42 -45.92
C ALA A 384 11.80 -2.61 -45.00
N LYS A 385 12.90 -3.30 -45.29
CA LYS A 385 13.38 -4.48 -44.53
C LYS A 385 14.03 -4.12 -43.19
N ASP A 386 13.74 -2.94 -42.67
CA ASP A 386 14.28 -2.48 -41.40
C ASP A 386 13.48 -3.09 -40.25
N ASP A 387 14.19 -3.48 -39.18
CA ASP A 387 13.57 -4.00 -37.97
C ASP A 387 13.00 -2.85 -37.10
N LEU A 388 11.88 -2.28 -37.58
CA LEU A 388 11.19 -1.19 -36.94
C LEU A 388 10.24 -1.73 -35.85
N SER A 389 10.41 -1.27 -34.64
CA SER A 389 9.45 -1.50 -33.55
C SER A 389 8.26 -0.52 -33.65
N GLY A 390 7.18 -0.78 -32.92
CA GLY A 390 6.04 0.14 -32.84
C GLY A 390 6.45 1.53 -32.29
N ALA A 391 7.38 1.57 -31.37
CA ALA A 391 7.91 2.82 -30.83
C ALA A 391 8.74 3.59 -31.88
N ASP A 392 9.52 2.89 -32.71
CA ASP A 392 10.29 3.51 -33.79
C ASP A 392 9.34 4.15 -34.84
N ILE A 393 8.25 3.46 -35.19
CA ILE A 393 7.22 3.99 -36.09
C ILE A 393 6.57 5.25 -35.51
N LYS A 394 6.21 5.23 -34.22
CA LYS A 394 5.71 6.41 -33.53
C LYS A 394 6.71 7.55 -33.54
N ALA A 395 7.99 7.27 -33.28
CA ALA A 395 9.06 8.27 -33.32
C ALA A 395 9.24 8.88 -34.71
N ILE A 396 9.20 8.05 -35.77
CA ILE A 396 9.25 8.52 -37.18
C ILE A 396 8.10 9.47 -37.47
N CYS A 397 6.87 9.10 -37.13
CA CYS A 397 5.69 9.94 -37.33
C CYS A 397 5.79 11.26 -36.55
N THR A 398 6.28 11.22 -35.32
CA THR A 398 6.43 12.42 -34.50
C THR A 398 7.54 13.34 -35.03
N GLU A 399 8.71 12.79 -35.39
CA GLU A 399 9.82 13.59 -35.93
C GLU A 399 9.48 14.19 -37.34
N SER A 400 8.74 13.45 -38.16
CA SER A 400 8.25 14.01 -39.47
C SER A 400 7.31 15.20 -39.25
N GLY A 401 6.41 15.11 -38.25
CA GLY A 401 5.57 16.25 -37.86
C GLY A 401 6.37 17.44 -37.35
N LEU A 402 7.42 17.18 -36.52
CA LEU A 402 8.30 18.22 -36.03
C LEU A 402 9.13 18.88 -37.16
N MET A 403 9.57 18.11 -38.16
CA MET A 403 10.26 18.66 -39.33
C MET A 403 9.37 19.61 -40.13
N ALA A 404 8.11 19.22 -40.40
CA ALA A 404 7.15 20.08 -41.07
C ALA A 404 6.90 21.37 -40.28
N LEU A 405 6.81 21.31 -38.93
CA LEU A 405 6.65 22.48 -38.07
C LEU A 405 7.91 23.40 -38.09
N ARG A 406 9.11 22.84 -38.11
CA ARG A 406 10.36 23.62 -38.24
C ARG A 406 10.39 24.45 -39.53
N GLU A 407 9.88 23.88 -40.59
CA GLU A 407 9.72 24.58 -41.90
C GLU A 407 8.43 25.40 -42.01
N ARG A 408 7.70 25.56 -40.90
CA ARG A 408 6.44 26.30 -40.82
C ARG A 408 5.37 25.80 -41.82
N ARG A 409 5.39 24.51 -42.15
CA ARG A 409 4.37 23.86 -43.00
C ARG A 409 3.33 23.19 -42.11
N MET A 410 2.07 23.21 -42.58
CA MET A 410 0.93 22.60 -41.90
C MET A 410 0.68 21.14 -42.36
N LYS A 411 1.32 20.73 -43.43
CA LYS A 411 1.20 19.38 -44.01
C LYS A 411 2.58 18.69 -43.98
N VAL A 412 2.57 17.41 -43.63
CA VAL A 412 3.79 16.57 -43.63
C VAL A 412 3.98 15.98 -45.03
N THR A 413 5.16 16.08 -45.59
CA THR A 413 5.54 15.57 -46.92
C THR A 413 6.29 14.24 -46.84
N ASN A 414 6.42 13.56 -47.99
CA ASN A 414 7.15 12.30 -48.07
C ASN A 414 8.65 12.45 -47.73
N GLU A 415 9.25 13.61 -48.07
CA GLU A 415 10.65 13.90 -47.72
C GLU A 415 10.84 13.96 -46.19
N ASP A 416 9.88 14.52 -45.45
CA ASP A 416 9.95 14.59 -43.99
C ASP A 416 9.99 13.18 -43.35
N PHE A 417 9.19 12.25 -43.89
CA PHE A 417 9.20 10.86 -43.45
C PHE A 417 10.52 10.15 -43.76
N ARG A 418 11.11 10.39 -44.95
CA ARG A 418 12.42 9.80 -45.28
C ARG A 418 13.51 10.29 -44.38
N LYS A 419 13.64 11.61 -44.19
CA LYS A 419 14.63 12.22 -43.30
C LYS A 419 14.46 11.79 -41.84
N SER A 420 13.20 11.74 -41.35
CA SER A 420 12.91 11.30 -39.99
C SER A 420 13.26 9.82 -39.79
N LYS A 421 13.00 8.96 -40.77
CA LYS A 421 13.41 7.57 -40.74
C LYS A 421 14.92 7.42 -40.59
N GLU A 422 15.69 8.12 -41.44
CA GLU A 422 17.15 8.11 -41.36
C GLU A 422 17.64 8.59 -40.00
N THR A 423 17.06 9.67 -39.47
CA THR A 423 17.43 10.22 -38.15
C THR A 423 17.13 9.24 -37.03
N VAL A 424 15.98 8.57 -37.01
CA VAL A 424 15.60 7.61 -35.97
C VAL A 424 16.46 6.35 -36.05
N LEU A 425 16.72 5.82 -37.26
CA LEU A 425 17.60 4.67 -37.43
C LEU A 425 19.05 4.99 -37.04
N TYR A 426 19.55 6.18 -37.42
CA TYR A 426 20.86 6.63 -37.03
C TYR A 426 21.01 6.72 -35.49
N ARG A 427 20.03 7.31 -34.80
CA ARG A 427 20.00 7.35 -33.33
C ARG A 427 19.95 5.96 -32.69
N LYS A 428 19.19 5.04 -33.30
CA LYS A 428 19.10 3.66 -32.83
C LYS A 428 20.44 2.94 -32.93
N ASN A 429 21.16 3.11 -34.03
CA ASN A 429 22.46 2.50 -34.25
C ASN A 429 23.58 3.13 -33.40
N GLN A 430 23.50 4.43 -33.10
CA GLN A 430 24.45 5.08 -32.18
C GLN A 430 24.18 4.76 -30.70
N GLY A 431 22.96 4.40 -30.32
CA GLY A 431 22.59 4.02 -28.95
C GLY A 431 23.08 2.63 -28.54
N THR A 432 23.56 1.82 -29.50
CA THR A 432 24.26 0.54 -29.23
C THR A 432 25.76 0.78 -29.41
N PRO A 433 26.55 1.03 -28.34
CA PRO A 433 27.99 1.09 -28.48
C PRO A 433 28.50 -0.27 -28.96
N GLU A 434 29.08 -0.30 -30.15
CA GLU A 434 29.83 -1.45 -30.66
C GLU A 434 30.95 -1.74 -29.63
N GLY A 435 30.83 -2.79 -28.88
CA GLY A 435 31.85 -3.24 -27.93
C GLY A 435 31.40 -3.72 -26.56
N LEU A 436 30.12 -3.75 -26.27
CA LEU A 436 29.61 -4.26 -24.98
C LEU A 436 29.23 -5.75 -24.99
N TYR A 437 29.61 -6.46 -26.06
CA TYR A 437 29.47 -7.91 -26.20
C TYR A 437 30.86 -8.54 -26.49
N LEU A 438 31.78 -8.41 -25.55
CA LEU A 438 32.93 -9.30 -25.41
C LEU A 438 33.01 -9.78 -23.96
#